data_9b1617ad992d0994c2b82e098557d195
#
_entry.id   9b1617ad992d0994c2b82e098557d195
#
_cell.length_a   1.000
_cell.length_b   1.000
_cell.length_c   1.000
_cell.angle_alpha   90.00
_cell.angle_beta   90.00
_cell.angle_gamma   90.00
#
_symmetry.space_group_name_H-M   'P 1'
#
loop_
_entity.id
_entity.type
_entity.pdbx_description
1 polymer ?
#
loop_
_entity_poly.entity_id
_entity_poly.type
_entity_poly.pdbx_seq_one_letter_code
_entity_poly.pdbx_strand_id
1 'polypeptide(L)'
;QALVPLCLVTEHLDKLVKENSNSELSLSDKMKLKKEVDNVMARNDLSNDVKDAMLQNISAKYKYAGFINIVEEMEQNLYPQSQKDILYFLLEKCNNMDTNKLLLTTHSPYLINYITLATKAFTIWKQIKGSDLANQLNDIVPQQSAIDISLLNIYELNADGTSNMLKQVNYIPSDDNLLNNFLGDTNDL
;
A
#
# COMPACT_ATOMS: atom_id res chain seq x y z
N GLN A 1 -21.27 0.34 6.23
CA GLN A 1 -21.12 1.73 6.72
C GLN A 1 -19.66 2.12 7.03
N ALA A 2 -18.79 1.21 7.48
CA ALA A 2 -17.38 1.50 7.79
C ALA A 2 -16.51 1.85 6.56
N LEU A 3 -16.90 1.42 5.37
CA LEU A 3 -16.10 1.59 4.14
C LEU A 3 -16.12 3.00 3.59
N VAL A 4 -17.23 3.72 3.73
CA VAL A 4 -17.31 5.11 3.25
C VAL A 4 -16.29 6.00 3.96
N PRO A 5 -16.12 5.95 5.30
CA PRO A 5 -15.05 6.65 5.97
C PRO A 5 -13.64 6.24 5.50
N LEU A 6 -13.38 4.93 5.31
CA LEU A 6 -12.10 4.45 4.82
C LEU A 6 -11.75 5.05 3.45
N CYS A 7 -12.68 4.96 2.50
CA CYS A 7 -12.46 5.52 1.16
C CYS A 7 -12.26 7.05 1.20
N LEU A 8 -13.06 7.78 2.00
CA LEU A 8 -12.94 9.23 2.14
C LEU A 8 -11.62 9.65 2.77
N VAL A 9 -11.20 8.96 3.84
CA VAL A 9 -9.91 9.24 4.50
C VAL A 9 -8.75 8.93 3.56
N THR A 10 -8.78 7.78 2.88
CA THR A 10 -7.73 7.40 1.93
C THR A 10 -7.63 8.41 0.76
N GLU A 11 -8.76 8.82 0.20
CA GLU A 11 -8.81 9.84 -0.85
C GLU A 11 -8.27 11.20 -0.36
N HIS A 12 -8.61 11.58 0.87
CA HIS A 12 -8.10 12.82 1.48
C HIS A 12 -6.59 12.76 1.69
N LEU A 13 -6.06 11.65 2.20
CA LEU A 13 -4.62 11.45 2.38
C LEU A 13 -3.87 11.49 1.04
N ASP A 14 -4.39 10.83 0.01
CA ASP A 14 -3.81 10.84 -1.33
C ASP A 14 -3.73 12.27 -1.90
N LYS A 15 -4.80 13.08 -1.74
CA LYS A 15 -4.81 14.49 -2.12
C LYS A 15 -3.77 15.30 -1.36
N LEU A 16 -3.71 15.16 -0.03
CA LEU A 16 -2.72 15.87 0.80
C LEU A 16 -1.29 15.56 0.37
N VAL A 17 -0.97 14.30 0.09
CA VAL A 17 0.37 13.90 -0.35
C VAL A 17 0.69 14.49 -1.72
N LYS A 18 -0.24 14.43 -2.68
CA LYS A 18 -0.07 15.01 -4.02
C LYS A 18 0.09 16.53 -3.99
N GLU A 19 -0.70 17.23 -3.21
CA GLU A 19 -0.61 18.68 -3.05
C GLU A 19 0.74 19.09 -2.43
N ASN A 20 1.18 18.36 -1.40
CA ASN A 20 2.47 18.65 -0.75
C ASN A 20 3.68 18.25 -1.60
N SER A 21 3.59 17.25 -2.46
CA SER A 21 4.67 16.86 -3.37
C SER A 21 4.88 17.90 -4.47
N ASN A 22 3.82 18.62 -4.86
CA ASN A 22 3.82 19.61 -5.94
C ASN A 22 3.90 21.06 -5.46
N SER A 23 3.64 21.34 -4.17
CA SER A 23 3.64 22.70 -3.65
C SER A 23 5.01 23.11 -3.09
N GLU A 24 5.46 24.32 -3.42
CA GLU A 24 6.51 24.96 -2.64
C GLU A 24 5.99 25.26 -1.22
N LEU A 25 6.83 25.00 -0.22
CA LEU A 25 6.55 25.38 1.17
C LEU A 25 6.14 26.85 1.25
N SER A 26 5.12 27.17 2.04
CA SER A 26 4.73 28.55 2.31
C SER A 26 5.91 29.35 2.84
N LEU A 27 5.94 30.66 2.63
CA LEU A 27 6.99 31.54 3.17
C LEU A 27 7.12 31.41 4.70
N SER A 28 5.99 31.25 5.40
CA SER A 28 5.94 31.01 6.85
C SER A 28 6.62 29.70 7.23
N ASP A 29 6.35 28.62 6.49
CA ASP A 29 6.91 27.31 6.78
C ASP A 29 8.38 27.22 6.38
N LYS A 30 8.79 27.87 5.27
CA LYS A 30 10.21 28.03 4.91
C LYS A 30 10.99 28.74 6.03
N MET A 31 10.41 29.79 6.65
CA MET A 31 11.05 30.49 7.78
C MET A 31 11.16 29.62 9.03
N LYS A 32 10.10 28.87 9.38
CA LYS A 32 10.12 27.94 10.51
C LYS A 32 11.13 26.82 10.30
N LEU A 33 11.08 26.18 9.12
CA LEU A 33 12.03 25.13 8.75
C LEU A 33 13.46 25.61 8.87
N LYS A 34 13.77 26.79 8.29
CA LYS A 34 15.10 27.37 8.37
C LYS A 34 15.55 27.57 9.82
N LYS A 35 14.69 28.12 10.67
CA LYS A 35 14.99 28.34 12.10
C LYS A 35 15.26 27.02 12.84
N GLU A 36 14.46 25.96 12.58
CA GLU A 36 14.69 24.65 13.19
C GLU A 36 16.00 24.02 12.70
N VAL A 37 16.30 24.11 11.41
CA VAL A 37 17.57 23.64 10.82
C VAL A 37 18.78 24.39 11.42
N ASP A 38 18.72 25.71 11.46
CA ASP A 38 19.80 26.55 12.02
C ASP A 38 20.05 26.18 13.50
N ASN A 39 18.99 25.92 14.27
CA ASN A 39 19.12 25.51 15.68
C ASN A 39 19.83 24.16 15.82
N VAL A 40 19.56 23.18 14.97
CA VAL A 40 20.23 21.86 14.99
C VAL A 40 21.69 22.00 14.58
N MET A 41 21.97 22.79 13.53
CA MET A 41 23.31 22.98 13.02
C MET A 41 24.21 23.74 14.02
N ALA A 42 23.64 24.66 14.79
CA ALA A 42 24.35 25.42 15.83
C ALA A 42 24.74 24.58 17.06
N ARG A 43 24.18 23.37 17.23
CA ARG A 43 24.51 22.51 18.35
C ARG A 43 25.83 21.78 18.14
N ASN A 44 26.85 22.21 18.88
CA ASN A 44 28.20 21.61 18.84
C ASN A 44 28.31 20.33 19.74
N ASP A 45 27.31 20.08 20.57
CA ASP A 45 27.22 18.94 21.50
C ASP A 45 26.75 17.65 20.85
N LEU A 46 26.31 17.69 19.57
CA LEU A 46 25.75 16.57 18.84
C LEU A 46 26.73 16.03 17.81
N SER A 47 26.77 14.69 17.67
CA SER A 47 27.46 14.03 16.56
C SER A 47 26.75 14.30 15.22
N ASN A 48 27.46 14.15 14.11
CA ASN A 48 26.90 14.34 12.77
C ASN A 48 25.71 13.41 12.51
N ASP A 49 25.79 12.14 12.91
CA ASP A 49 24.72 11.15 12.73
C ASP A 49 23.43 11.58 13.45
N VAL A 50 23.56 12.15 14.66
CA VAL A 50 22.40 12.65 15.42
C VAL A 50 21.84 13.90 14.77
N LYS A 51 22.70 14.81 14.26
CA LYS A 51 22.25 15.97 13.50
C LYS A 51 21.47 15.57 12.25
N ASP A 52 21.98 14.61 11.48
CA ASP A 52 21.33 14.12 10.26
C ASP A 52 19.96 13.49 10.57
N ALA A 53 19.85 12.69 11.62
CA ALA A 53 18.57 12.13 12.07
C ALA A 53 17.58 13.24 12.50
N MET A 54 18.05 14.29 13.19
CA MET A 54 17.20 15.42 13.56
C MET A 54 16.75 16.23 12.34
N LEU A 55 17.62 16.45 11.36
CA LEU A 55 17.29 17.17 10.12
C LEU A 55 16.27 16.39 9.29
N GLN A 56 16.38 15.06 9.22
CA GLN A 56 15.38 14.22 8.58
C GLN A 56 14.01 14.35 9.27
N ASN A 57 13.97 14.30 10.60
CA ASN A 57 12.73 14.47 11.37
C ASN A 57 12.11 15.86 11.17
N ILE A 58 12.93 16.92 11.12
CA ILE A 58 12.47 18.27 10.85
C ILE A 58 11.89 18.37 9.43
N SER A 59 12.59 17.85 8.44
CA SER A 59 12.11 17.82 7.05
C SER A 59 10.77 17.09 6.93
N ALA A 60 10.60 15.95 7.63
CA ALA A 60 9.37 15.18 7.63
C ALA A 60 8.15 15.94 8.19
N LYS A 61 8.34 16.89 9.11
CA LYS A 61 7.24 17.74 9.63
C LYS A 61 6.63 18.68 8.59
N TYR A 62 7.42 19.05 7.58
CA TYR A 62 7.04 20.07 6.58
C TYR A 62 6.69 19.48 5.20
N LYS A 63 6.87 18.17 5.02
CA LYS A 63 6.52 17.47 3.79
C LYS A 63 5.86 16.13 4.12
N TYR A 64 4.60 15.96 3.77
CA TYR A 64 3.98 14.65 3.72
C TYR A 64 4.53 13.93 2.48
N ALA A 65 5.50 13.06 2.71
CA ALA A 65 6.13 12.29 1.62
C ALA A 65 5.30 11.08 1.19
N GLY A 66 4.33 10.66 2.00
CA GLY A 66 3.45 9.52 1.77
C GLY A 66 2.53 9.29 2.97
N PHE A 67 1.70 8.27 2.87
CA PHE A 67 0.83 7.81 3.95
C PHE A 67 0.97 6.30 4.17
N ILE A 68 0.55 5.84 5.33
CA ILE A 68 0.42 4.43 5.64
C ILE A 68 -1.05 4.17 5.98
N ASN A 69 -1.71 3.33 5.20
CA ASN A 69 -3.02 2.80 5.53
C ASN A 69 -2.87 1.45 6.24
N ILE A 70 -3.49 1.31 7.40
CA ILE A 70 -3.62 0.04 8.12
C ILE A 70 -5.09 -0.28 8.17
N VAL A 71 -5.48 -1.37 7.52
CA VAL A 71 -6.89 -1.79 7.39
C VAL A 71 -7.02 -3.22 7.89
N GLU A 72 -7.76 -3.39 8.97
CA GLU A 72 -8.03 -4.68 9.57
C GLU A 72 -9.32 -5.24 9.00
N GLU A 73 -9.28 -6.52 8.56
CA GLU A 73 -10.44 -7.30 8.12
C GLU A 73 -11.36 -6.51 7.18
N MET A 74 -10.79 -5.98 6.09
CA MET A 74 -11.53 -5.13 5.14
C MET A 74 -12.73 -5.84 4.49
N GLU A 75 -12.76 -7.16 4.56
CA GLU A 75 -13.85 -7.99 4.02
C GLU A 75 -15.11 -8.01 4.89
N GLN A 76 -15.09 -7.50 6.11
CA GLN A 76 -16.22 -7.58 7.03
C GLN A 76 -17.51 -7.03 6.42
N ASN A 77 -18.55 -7.88 6.41
CA ASN A 77 -19.88 -7.58 5.87
C ASN A 77 -19.89 -7.19 4.38
N LEU A 78 -18.94 -7.69 3.60
CA LEU A 78 -18.84 -7.41 2.18
C LEU A 78 -19.00 -8.67 1.32
N TYR A 79 -19.74 -8.54 0.23
CA TYR A 79 -19.71 -9.50 -0.85
C TYR A 79 -18.34 -9.52 -1.56
N PRO A 80 -17.93 -10.66 -2.16
CA PRO A 80 -16.64 -10.78 -2.83
C PRO A 80 -16.36 -9.67 -3.85
N GLN A 81 -17.36 -9.27 -4.65
CA GLN A 81 -17.18 -8.18 -5.60
C GLN A 81 -16.83 -6.86 -4.91
N SER A 82 -17.49 -6.54 -3.80
CA SER A 82 -17.20 -5.31 -3.05
C SER A 82 -15.81 -5.37 -2.39
N GLN A 83 -15.36 -6.56 -1.95
CA GLN A 83 -13.99 -6.77 -1.47
C GLN A 83 -12.97 -6.45 -2.57
N LYS A 84 -13.21 -6.93 -3.80
CA LYS A 84 -12.39 -6.63 -4.98
C LYS A 84 -12.30 -5.13 -5.24
N ASP A 85 -13.45 -4.47 -5.31
CA ASP A 85 -13.54 -3.05 -5.67
C ASP A 85 -12.78 -2.17 -4.67
N ILE A 86 -12.90 -2.45 -3.37
CA ILE A 86 -12.19 -1.72 -2.33
C ILE A 86 -10.70 -2.05 -2.32
N LEU A 87 -10.33 -3.30 -2.46
CA LEU A 87 -8.92 -3.68 -2.56
C LEU A 87 -8.25 -2.91 -3.70
N TYR A 88 -8.87 -2.91 -4.88
CA TYR A 88 -8.29 -2.24 -6.04
C TYR A 88 -8.23 -0.72 -5.88
N PHE A 89 -9.22 -0.12 -5.23
CA PHE A 89 -9.16 1.28 -4.83
C PHE A 89 -7.98 1.57 -3.89
N LEU A 90 -7.78 0.76 -2.84
CA LEU A 90 -6.68 0.95 -1.90
C LEU A 90 -5.31 0.77 -2.57
N LEU A 91 -5.19 -0.22 -3.46
CA LEU A 91 -3.98 -0.46 -4.24
C LEU A 91 -3.67 0.70 -5.18
N GLU A 92 -4.68 1.24 -5.89
CA GLU A 92 -4.52 2.44 -6.72
C GLU A 92 -3.93 3.59 -5.91
N LYS A 93 -4.51 3.90 -4.74
CA LYS A 93 -4.04 5.00 -3.91
C LYS A 93 -2.63 4.75 -3.33
N CYS A 94 -2.34 3.49 -2.99
CA CYS A 94 -1.01 3.11 -2.55
C CYS A 94 0.03 3.29 -3.67
N ASN A 95 -0.30 2.89 -4.90
CA ASN A 95 0.59 2.97 -6.05
C ASN A 95 0.84 4.39 -6.57
N ASN A 96 0.07 5.39 -6.13
CA ASN A 96 0.24 6.78 -6.58
C ASN A 96 1.58 7.39 -6.18
N MET A 97 2.20 6.90 -5.11
CA MET A 97 3.50 7.38 -4.63
C MET A 97 4.31 6.20 -4.07
N ASP A 98 5.59 6.12 -4.39
CA ASP A 98 6.48 5.05 -3.92
C ASP A 98 6.62 4.99 -2.39
N THR A 99 6.35 6.10 -1.72
CA THR A 99 6.41 6.24 -0.27
C THR A 99 5.13 5.79 0.45
N ASN A 100 4.03 5.62 -0.27
CA ASN A 100 2.79 5.12 0.31
C ASN A 100 2.93 3.65 0.71
N LYS A 101 2.28 3.26 1.80
CA LYS A 101 2.25 1.89 2.30
C LYS A 101 0.83 1.48 2.63
N LEU A 102 0.54 0.20 2.39
CA LEU A 102 -0.74 -0.42 2.72
C LEU A 102 -0.45 -1.69 3.53
N LEU A 103 -1.02 -1.79 4.71
CA LEU A 103 -1.03 -2.99 5.54
C LEU A 103 -2.47 -3.47 5.65
N LEU A 104 -2.71 -4.71 5.25
CA LEU A 104 -4.03 -5.34 5.34
C LEU A 104 -3.95 -6.59 6.21
N THR A 105 -4.96 -6.82 7.04
CA THR A 105 -5.24 -8.13 7.62
C THR A 105 -6.53 -8.68 7.03
N THR A 106 -6.58 -10.00 6.83
CA THR A 106 -7.76 -10.64 6.22
C THR A 106 -7.90 -12.10 6.62
N HIS A 107 -9.15 -12.57 6.67
CA HIS A 107 -9.54 -13.98 6.72
C HIS A 107 -10.23 -14.41 5.41
N SER A 108 -10.23 -13.56 4.39
CA SER A 108 -10.91 -13.83 3.12
C SER A 108 -9.96 -14.42 2.07
N PRO A 109 -10.21 -15.65 1.60
CA PRO A 109 -9.45 -16.22 0.48
C PRO A 109 -9.65 -15.43 -0.81
N TYR A 110 -10.78 -14.73 -0.97
CA TYR A 110 -11.02 -13.87 -2.14
C TYR A 110 -9.99 -12.74 -2.24
N LEU A 111 -9.58 -12.14 -1.11
CA LEU A 111 -8.59 -11.07 -1.12
C LEU A 111 -7.22 -11.55 -1.60
N ILE A 112 -6.79 -12.74 -1.16
CA ILE A 112 -5.54 -13.35 -1.64
C ILE A 112 -5.61 -13.60 -3.15
N ASN A 113 -6.74 -14.11 -3.64
CA ASN A 113 -6.94 -14.36 -5.06
C ASN A 113 -6.97 -13.05 -5.88
N TYR A 114 -7.57 -11.98 -5.38
CA TYR A 114 -7.54 -10.67 -6.05
C TYR A 114 -6.15 -10.01 -6.04
N ILE A 115 -5.38 -10.18 -4.96
CA ILE A 115 -3.96 -9.77 -4.91
C ILE A 115 -3.15 -10.55 -5.95
N THR A 116 -3.39 -11.87 -6.06
CA THR A 116 -2.75 -12.72 -7.08
C THR A 116 -3.09 -12.21 -8.50
N LEU A 117 -4.34 -11.85 -8.76
CA LEU A 117 -4.73 -11.23 -10.04
C LEU A 117 -4.02 -9.90 -10.27
N ALA A 118 -3.91 -9.05 -9.25
CA ALA A 118 -3.23 -7.74 -9.35
C ALA A 118 -1.74 -7.87 -9.67
N THR A 119 -1.06 -8.86 -9.07
CA THR A 119 0.37 -9.13 -9.37
C THR A 119 0.55 -9.72 -10.77
N LYS A 120 -0.32 -10.63 -11.18
CA LYS A 120 -0.29 -11.21 -12.53
C LYS A 120 -0.57 -10.15 -13.60
N ALA A 121 -1.54 -9.27 -13.35
CA ALA A 121 -1.87 -8.17 -14.23
C ALA A 121 -0.67 -7.23 -14.45
N PHE A 122 0.12 -6.94 -13.42
CA PHE A 122 1.31 -6.11 -13.55
C PHE A 122 2.30 -6.65 -14.58
N THR A 123 2.53 -7.96 -14.59
CA THR A 123 3.39 -8.62 -15.57
C THR A 123 2.81 -8.53 -16.98
N ILE A 124 1.49 -8.72 -17.12
CA ILE A 124 0.81 -8.67 -18.41
C ILE A 124 0.79 -7.24 -18.94
N TRP A 125 0.52 -6.22 -18.10
CA TRP A 125 0.54 -4.81 -18.50
C TRP A 125 1.85 -4.39 -19.14
N LYS A 126 2.99 -4.95 -18.69
CA LYS A 126 4.30 -4.68 -19.31
C LYS A 126 4.41 -5.19 -20.75
N GLN A 127 3.64 -6.22 -21.11
CA GLN A 127 3.72 -6.90 -22.41
C GLN A 127 2.73 -6.36 -23.45
N ILE A 128 1.52 -5.91 -22.98
CA ILE A 128 0.40 -5.60 -23.88
C ILE A 128 0.19 -4.09 -24.15
N LYS A 129 1.15 -3.23 -23.78
CA LYS A 129 1.06 -1.78 -23.98
C LYS A 129 0.58 -1.43 -25.39
N GLY A 130 -0.55 -0.70 -25.48
CA GLY A 130 -1.08 -0.18 -26.74
C GLY A 130 -1.86 -1.20 -27.57
N SER A 131 -2.20 -2.36 -27.07
CA SER A 131 -3.04 -3.36 -27.74
C SER A 131 -4.52 -3.25 -27.33
N ASP A 132 -5.43 -3.80 -28.16
CA ASP A 132 -6.86 -3.89 -27.80
C ASP A 132 -7.14 -4.75 -26.56
N LEU A 133 -6.19 -5.63 -26.19
CA LEU A 133 -6.25 -6.42 -24.98
C LEU A 133 -6.11 -5.58 -23.71
N ALA A 134 -5.55 -4.37 -23.82
CA ALA A 134 -5.39 -3.47 -22.68
C ALA A 134 -6.75 -3.09 -22.06
N ASN A 135 -7.78 -2.84 -22.88
CA ASN A 135 -9.12 -2.52 -22.38
C ASN A 135 -9.73 -3.71 -21.62
N GLN A 136 -9.60 -4.92 -22.19
CA GLN A 136 -10.12 -6.13 -21.54
C GLN A 136 -9.42 -6.42 -20.20
N LEU A 137 -8.10 -6.22 -20.14
CA LEU A 137 -7.38 -6.37 -18.89
C LEU A 137 -7.78 -5.33 -17.85
N ASN A 138 -8.01 -4.08 -18.29
CA ASN A 138 -8.42 -2.99 -17.41
C ASN A 138 -9.79 -3.23 -16.76
N ASP A 139 -10.70 -3.93 -17.43
CA ASP A 139 -12.00 -4.32 -16.88
C ASP A 139 -11.86 -5.39 -15.77
N ILE A 140 -10.79 -6.17 -15.80
CA ILE A 140 -10.50 -7.21 -14.80
C ILE A 140 -9.69 -6.64 -13.64
N VAL A 141 -8.56 -5.99 -13.97
CA VAL A 141 -7.63 -5.34 -13.02
C VAL A 141 -7.22 -3.99 -13.60
N PRO A 142 -7.69 -2.87 -13.04
CA PRO A 142 -7.25 -1.55 -13.47
C PRO A 142 -5.73 -1.44 -13.41
N GLN A 143 -5.14 -0.78 -14.40
CA GLN A 143 -3.68 -0.67 -14.49
C GLN A 143 -3.07 -0.05 -13.23
N GLN A 144 -3.74 0.93 -12.64
CA GLN A 144 -3.31 1.64 -11.44
C GLN A 144 -3.33 0.76 -10.18
N SER A 145 -4.13 -0.33 -10.19
CA SER A 145 -4.25 -1.27 -9.08
C SER A 145 -3.32 -2.48 -9.22
N ALA A 146 -2.60 -2.59 -10.33
CA ALA A 146 -1.64 -3.67 -10.54
C ALA A 146 -0.39 -3.49 -9.66
N ILE A 147 0.14 -4.59 -9.11
CA ILE A 147 1.23 -4.57 -8.11
C ILE A 147 2.45 -5.30 -8.64
N ASP A 148 3.63 -4.68 -8.51
CA ASP A 148 4.88 -5.42 -8.66
C ASP A 148 5.06 -6.37 -7.47
N ILE A 149 5.21 -7.66 -7.75
CA ILE A 149 5.38 -8.70 -6.71
C ILE A 149 6.56 -8.43 -5.78
N SER A 150 7.59 -7.71 -6.25
CA SER A 150 8.75 -7.33 -5.43
C SER A 150 8.41 -6.33 -4.32
N LEU A 151 7.27 -5.65 -4.43
CA LEU A 151 6.76 -4.69 -3.44
C LEU A 151 5.74 -5.32 -2.47
N LEU A 152 5.40 -6.60 -2.65
CA LEU A 152 4.38 -7.31 -1.88
C LEU A 152 5.00 -8.34 -0.94
N ASN A 153 4.62 -8.27 0.33
CA ASN A 153 4.91 -9.30 1.33
C ASN A 153 3.59 -9.79 1.93
N ILE A 154 3.39 -11.09 1.94
CA ILE A 154 2.24 -11.74 2.56
C ILE A 154 2.75 -12.65 3.67
N TYR A 155 2.13 -12.56 4.84
CA TYR A 155 2.45 -13.41 6.00
C TYR A 155 1.21 -14.17 6.43
N GLU A 156 1.39 -15.45 6.72
CA GLU A 156 0.37 -16.30 7.33
C GLU A 156 0.62 -16.37 8.82
N LEU A 157 -0.43 -16.18 9.60
CA LEU A 157 -0.40 -16.32 11.06
C LEU A 157 -0.94 -17.70 11.45
N ASN A 158 -0.12 -18.48 12.11
CA ASN A 158 -0.49 -19.83 12.55
C ASN A 158 -1.18 -19.79 13.92
N ALA A 159 -1.94 -20.83 14.24
CA ALA A 159 -2.64 -20.98 15.51
C ALA A 159 -1.70 -21.03 16.75
N ASP A 160 -0.44 -21.39 16.56
CA ASP A 160 0.59 -21.39 17.60
C ASP A 160 1.22 -20.00 17.84
N GLY A 161 0.78 -18.97 17.13
CA GLY A 161 1.28 -17.60 17.20
C GLY A 161 2.54 -17.34 16.37
N THR A 162 3.00 -18.31 15.59
CA THR A 162 4.10 -18.09 14.65
C THR A 162 3.59 -17.45 13.36
N SER A 163 4.49 -16.79 12.63
CA SER A 163 4.18 -16.23 11.31
C SER A 163 5.16 -16.74 10.26
N ASN A 164 4.63 -17.08 9.10
CA ASN A 164 5.42 -17.51 7.95
C ASN A 164 5.18 -16.58 6.77
N MET A 165 6.24 -16.22 6.06
CA MET A 165 6.08 -15.50 4.81
C MET A 165 5.58 -16.46 3.73
N LEU A 166 4.46 -16.10 3.07
CA LEU A 166 3.91 -16.88 1.97
C LEU A 166 4.89 -16.91 0.80
N LYS A 167 5.16 -18.10 0.30
CA LYS A 167 6.06 -18.29 -0.85
C LYS A 167 5.46 -17.66 -2.11
N GLN A 168 6.36 -17.22 -2.98
CA GLN A 168 6.00 -16.75 -4.31
C GLN A 168 6.39 -17.82 -5.33
N VAL A 169 5.49 -18.11 -6.26
CA VAL A 169 5.68 -19.08 -7.33
C VAL A 169 5.38 -18.40 -8.66
N ASN A 170 6.34 -18.41 -9.60
CA ASN A 170 6.18 -17.78 -10.91
C ASN A 170 5.73 -16.30 -10.86
N TYR A 171 6.30 -15.52 -9.91
CA TYR A 171 5.98 -14.10 -9.72
C TYR A 171 4.54 -13.82 -9.27
N ILE A 172 3.90 -14.76 -8.60
CA ILE A 172 2.61 -14.58 -7.92
C ILE A 172 2.65 -15.20 -6.52
N PRO A 173 1.79 -14.76 -5.59
CA PRO A 173 1.61 -15.46 -4.32
C PRO A 173 1.23 -16.92 -4.54
N SER A 174 1.74 -17.83 -3.70
CA SER A 174 1.37 -19.25 -3.77
C SER A 174 -0.11 -19.44 -3.54
N ASP A 175 -0.74 -20.32 -4.33
CA ASP A 175 -2.09 -20.81 -4.12
C ASP A 175 -2.16 -21.85 -2.98
N ASP A 176 -1.04 -22.49 -2.65
CA ASP A 176 -0.88 -23.31 -1.44
C ASP A 176 -0.69 -22.37 -0.23
N ASN A 177 -1.81 -21.98 0.37
CA ASN A 177 -1.90 -21.12 1.55
C ASN A 177 -3.06 -21.54 2.45
N LEU A 178 -2.99 -21.15 3.73
CA LEU A 178 -3.96 -21.57 4.75
C LEU A 178 -5.41 -21.29 4.35
N LEU A 179 -5.71 -20.13 3.79
CA LEU A 179 -7.08 -19.73 3.46
C LEU A 179 -7.63 -20.55 2.28
N ASN A 180 -6.82 -20.81 1.25
CA ASN A 180 -7.22 -21.63 0.11
C ASN A 180 -7.36 -23.11 0.51
N ASN A 181 -6.47 -23.60 1.37
CA ASN A 181 -6.52 -24.98 1.86
C ASN A 181 -7.79 -25.22 2.67
N PHE A 182 -8.21 -24.31 3.55
CA PHE A 182 -9.49 -24.41 4.25
C PHE A 182 -10.71 -24.40 3.31
N LEU A 183 -10.64 -23.66 2.20
CA LEU A 183 -11.69 -23.74 1.18
C LEU A 183 -11.70 -25.09 0.47
N GLY A 184 -10.54 -25.65 0.15
CA GLY A 184 -10.40 -26.97 -0.46
C GLY A 184 -11.02 -28.06 0.43
N ASP A 185 -10.60 -28.12 1.69
CA ASP A 185 -11.07 -29.10 2.67
C ASP A 185 -12.60 -29.09 2.84
N THR A 186 -13.24 -27.91 2.75
CA THR A 186 -14.72 -27.80 2.83
C THR A 186 -15.44 -28.30 1.58
N ASN A 187 -14.77 -28.33 0.42
CA ASN A 187 -15.36 -28.85 -0.82
C ASN A 187 -15.22 -30.38 -0.95
N ASP A 188 -14.33 -30.99 -0.18
CA ASP A 188 -14.08 -32.45 -0.18
C ASP A 188 -14.94 -33.22 0.85
N LEU A 189 -15.76 -32.51 1.65
CA LEU A 189 -16.76 -33.07 2.59
C LEU A 189 -18.14 -33.15 1.97
#